data_83c046333b42306f74b4ca37c8b72e66
#
_entry.id   83c046333b42306f74b4ca37c8b72e66
#
_cell.length_a   1.000
_cell.length_b   1.000
_cell.length_c   1.000
_cell.angle_alpha   90.00
_cell.angle_beta   90.00
_cell.angle_gamma   90.00
#
_symmetry.space_group_name_H-M   'P 1'
#
loop_
_entity.id
_entity.type
_entity.pdbx_description
1 polymer ?
#
loop_
_entity_poly.entity_id
_entity_poly.type
_entity_poly.pdbx_seq_one_letter_code
_entity_poly.pdbx_strand_id
1 'polypeptide(L)' 'MKIYVFDSINGVVIRKAAKSIDEAIAWFKATYPTRAFSCVYEQ' A
#
# COMPACT_ATOMS: atom_id res chain seq x y z
N MET A 1 5.40 -6.75 -13.06
CA MET A 1 4.82 -6.29 -11.79
C MET A 1 4.85 -4.78 -11.72
N LYS A 2 3.90 -4.22 -11.02
CA LYS A 2 3.81 -2.77 -10.80
C LYS A 2 4.17 -2.45 -9.36
N ILE A 3 4.66 -1.24 -9.14
CA ILE A 3 4.98 -0.77 -7.78
C ILE A 3 3.84 0.12 -7.33
N TYR A 4 3.26 -0.19 -6.18
CA TYR A 4 2.19 0.59 -5.56
C TYR A 4 2.71 1.30 -4.34
N VAL A 5 2.33 2.57 -4.19
CA VAL A 5 2.79 3.44 -3.11
C VAL A 5 1.62 3.71 -2.18
N PHE A 6 1.83 3.46 -0.89
CA PHE A 6 0.83 3.71 0.14
C PHE A 6 1.31 4.91 0.96
N ASP A 7 0.57 6.00 0.91
CA ASP A 7 0.83 7.17 1.74
C ASP A 7 0.00 7.09 3.01
N SER A 8 0.63 7.21 4.15
CA SER A 8 -0.09 7.24 5.41
C SER A 8 -0.18 8.67 5.94
N ILE A 9 -1.14 8.88 6.85
CA ILE A 9 -1.43 10.21 7.38
C ILE A 9 -0.30 10.77 8.25
N ASN A 10 0.59 9.91 8.72
CA ASN A 10 1.72 10.32 9.56
C ASN A 10 3.04 10.49 8.77
N GLY A 11 2.95 10.53 7.45
CA GLY A 11 4.11 10.77 6.59
C GLY A 11 4.94 9.56 6.23
N VAL A 12 4.56 8.37 6.68
CA VAL A 12 5.26 7.14 6.31
C VAL A 12 4.82 6.71 4.91
N VAL A 13 5.78 6.36 4.07
CA VAL A 13 5.52 5.91 2.69
C VAL A 13 5.99 4.46 2.57
N ILE A 14 5.09 3.60 2.09
CA ILE A 14 5.36 2.18 1.92
C ILE A 14 5.16 1.82 0.45
N ARG A 15 6.11 1.09 -0.12
CA ARG A 15 6.04 0.64 -1.52
C ARG A 15 5.95 -0.87 -1.57
N LYS A 16 5.15 -1.38 -2.51
CA LYS A 16 4.98 -2.82 -2.67
C LYS A 16 4.81 -3.17 -4.15
N ALA A 17 5.61 -4.11 -4.62
CA ALA A 17 5.42 -4.69 -5.95
C ALA A 17 4.28 -5.69 -5.91
N ALA A 18 3.34 -5.56 -6.83
CA ALA A 18 2.17 -6.43 -6.90
C ALA A 18 1.65 -6.47 -8.33
N LYS A 19 0.81 -7.44 -8.63
CA LYS A 19 0.22 -7.59 -9.96
C LYS A 19 -0.93 -6.61 -10.19
N SER A 20 -1.60 -6.22 -9.12
CA SER A 20 -2.73 -5.30 -9.19
C SER A 20 -2.83 -4.50 -7.90
N ILE A 21 -3.61 -3.43 -7.94
CA ILE A 21 -3.84 -2.60 -6.76
C ILE A 21 -4.57 -3.38 -5.68
N ASP A 22 -5.49 -4.26 -6.07
CA ASP A 22 -6.24 -5.09 -5.11
C ASP A 22 -5.30 -6.02 -4.36
N GLU A 23 -4.33 -6.61 -5.05
CA GLU A 23 -3.34 -7.47 -4.43
C GLU A 23 -2.48 -6.68 -3.45
N ALA A 24 -2.08 -5.46 -3.83
CA ALA A 24 -1.28 -4.60 -2.97
C ALA A 24 -2.04 -4.21 -1.71
N ILE A 25 -3.32 -3.86 -1.84
CA ILE A 25 -4.16 -3.48 -0.71
C ILE A 25 -4.35 -4.68 0.24
N ALA A 26 -4.59 -5.86 -0.31
CA ALA A 26 -4.74 -7.07 0.50
C ALA A 26 -3.45 -7.35 1.29
N TRP A 27 -2.31 -7.19 0.64
CA TRP A 27 -1.01 -7.34 1.31
C TRP A 27 -0.85 -6.33 2.44
N PHE A 28 -1.21 -5.07 2.20
CA PHE A 28 -1.07 -4.02 3.20
C PHE A 28 -1.91 -4.32 4.44
N LYS A 29 -3.15 -4.72 4.23
CA LYS A 29 -4.05 -5.03 5.35
C LYS A 29 -3.59 -6.24 6.14
N ALA A 30 -3.02 -7.23 5.47
CA ALA A 30 -2.51 -8.42 6.15
C ALA A 30 -1.22 -8.14 6.91
N THR A 31 -0.36 -7.26 6.36
CA THR A 31 0.94 -6.95 6.96
C THR A 31 0.81 -5.92 8.08
N TYR A 32 -0.08 -4.94 7.91
CA TYR A 32 -0.26 -3.85 8.87
C TYR A 32 -1.74 -3.74 9.26
N PRO A 33 -2.27 -4.72 10.00
CA PRO A 33 -3.71 -4.76 10.29
C PRO A 33 -4.20 -3.60 11.14
N THR A 34 -3.30 -2.93 11.87
CA THR A 34 -3.67 -1.80 12.72
C THR A 34 -3.35 -0.45 12.10
N ARG A 35 -2.78 -0.44 10.89
CA ARG A 35 -2.44 0.79 10.18
C ARG A 35 -3.45 1.11 9.10
N ALA A 36 -3.58 2.40 8.82
CA ALA A 36 -4.39 2.87 7.70
C ALA A 36 -3.53 3.70 6.77
N PHE A 37 -3.91 3.74 5.50
CA PHE A 37 -3.26 4.60 4.53
C PHE A 37 -4.27 5.62 4.02
N SER A 38 -3.81 6.84 3.69
CA SER A 38 -4.67 7.90 3.19
C SER A 38 -4.93 7.74 1.69
N CYS A 39 -3.94 7.23 0.95
CA CYS A 39 -4.12 6.93 -0.46
C CYS A 39 -3.14 5.86 -0.92
N VAL A 40 -3.48 5.22 -2.02
CA VAL A 40 -2.61 4.26 -2.69
C VAL A 40 -2.65 4.56 -4.20
N TYR A 41 -1.50 4.49 -4.84
CA TYR A 41 -1.42 4.74 -6.28
C TYR A 41 -0.26 3.97 -6.89
N GLU A 42 -0.32 3.80 -8.19
CA GLU A 42 0.76 3.16 -8.94
C GLU A 42 1.88 4.17 -9.19
N GLN A 43 3.08 3.73 -8.87
CA GLN A 43 4.27 4.55 -9.10
C GLN A 43 4.57 4.66 -10.59
#